data_ddf78d7fd0371f5650539af97c66badc
#
_entry.id   ddf78d7fd0371f5650539af97c66badc
#
_cell.length_a   1.000
_cell.length_b   1.000
_cell.length_c   1.000
_cell.angle_alpha   90.00
_cell.angle_beta   90.00
_cell.angle_gamma   90.00
#
_symmetry.space_group_name_H-M   'P 1'
#
loop_
_entity.id
_entity.type
_entity.pdbx_description
1 polymer ?
#
loop_
_entity_poly.entity_id
_entity_poly.type
_entity_poly.pdbx_seq_one_letter_code
_entity_poly.pdbx_strand_id
1 'polypeptide(L)'
;GRVVLPGFVDPHTHLVWAGDRAAEFELRLEGKSYLEILAAGGGILSTVRRTRQASVDDLVAETRPRALEMLKHGTTTAEAKTGYGLETATELRMLEALLRLDAEGPLELAITFLGAHAVAPEYKGDPDGYTHLVCGEMLPAVHAWWQAHAPGKPLPFVDVFCETGAFSLAQSRRILETARSLGFPLKIHADEFDNLGGASLAAELGAVSADHLVKTSPADIAALGQSSTVAVGLPCTPFGLAERDYTPARAI
;
A
#
# COMPACT_ATOMS: atom_id res chain seq x y z
N GLY A 1 -37.78 -1.04 14.15
CA GLY A 1 -37.00 -2.01 13.41
C GLY A 1 -35.60 -1.45 13.12
N ARG A 2 -34.62 -2.35 12.95
CA ARG A 2 -33.27 -2.02 12.53
C ARG A 2 -33.03 -2.65 11.18
N VAL A 3 -32.27 -1.98 10.31
CA VAL A 3 -31.81 -2.55 9.03
C VAL A 3 -30.52 -3.30 9.29
N VAL A 4 -30.41 -4.51 8.71
CA VAL A 4 -29.18 -5.31 8.72
C VAL A 4 -28.63 -5.34 7.30
N LEU A 5 -27.38 -4.97 7.13
CA LEU A 5 -26.65 -4.96 5.87
C LEU A 5 -25.37 -5.77 6.01
N PRO A 6 -24.79 -6.29 4.91
CA PRO A 6 -23.42 -6.78 4.92
C PRO A 6 -22.48 -5.66 5.39
N GLY A 7 -21.41 -6.02 6.10
CA GLY A 7 -20.35 -5.08 6.45
C GLY A 7 -19.64 -4.53 5.22
N PHE A 8 -19.06 -3.35 5.35
CA PHE A 8 -18.23 -2.79 4.28
C PHE A 8 -16.89 -3.53 4.20
N VAL A 9 -16.38 -3.64 2.99
CA VAL A 9 -15.03 -4.11 2.69
C VAL A 9 -14.24 -2.92 2.20
N ASP A 10 -13.16 -2.57 2.91
CA ASP A 10 -12.24 -1.52 2.47
C ASP A 10 -11.05 -2.17 1.74
N PRO A 11 -10.95 -2.02 0.41
CA PRO A 11 -9.98 -2.75 -0.40
C PRO A 11 -8.58 -2.12 -0.41
N HIS A 12 -8.37 -0.98 0.30
CA HIS A 12 -7.09 -0.28 0.26
C HIS A 12 -6.87 0.56 1.50
N THR A 13 -6.02 0.10 2.41
CA THR A 13 -5.56 0.91 3.54
C THR A 13 -4.08 0.71 3.83
N HIS A 14 -3.44 1.78 4.33
CA HIS A 14 -2.12 1.75 4.95
C HIS A 14 -2.30 1.81 6.47
N LEU A 15 -2.86 0.76 7.06
CA LEU A 15 -3.35 0.77 8.44
C LEU A 15 -2.24 0.79 9.48
N VAL A 16 -1.12 0.06 9.20
CA VAL A 16 -0.03 -0.16 10.16
C VAL A 16 1.12 0.83 9.95
N TRP A 17 1.35 1.67 10.94
CA TRP A 17 2.46 2.63 11.01
C TRP A 17 2.56 3.22 12.41
N ALA A 18 3.73 3.78 12.77
CA ALA A 18 3.95 4.44 14.05
C ALA A 18 4.15 5.96 13.92
N GLY A 19 3.75 6.66 14.96
CA GLY A 19 3.82 8.12 15.06
C GLY A 19 2.63 8.82 14.40
N ASP A 20 2.76 10.11 14.15
CA ASP A 20 1.77 10.93 13.45
C ASP A 20 2.43 11.99 12.57
N ARG A 21 1.64 12.66 11.77
CA ARG A 21 2.06 13.76 10.88
C ARG A 21 1.22 15.02 11.11
N ALA A 22 0.70 15.22 12.33
CA ALA A 22 -0.13 16.36 12.69
C ALA A 22 0.58 17.70 12.42
N ALA A 23 1.86 17.80 12.81
CA ALA A 23 2.65 19.00 12.54
C ALA A 23 2.84 19.31 11.04
N GLU A 24 2.90 18.26 10.19
CA GLU A 24 2.94 18.48 8.74
C GLU A 24 1.59 18.98 8.20
N PHE A 25 0.50 18.53 8.78
CA PHE A 25 -0.83 19.03 8.44
C PHE A 25 -0.97 20.52 8.79
N GLU A 26 -0.47 20.95 9.95
CA GLU A 26 -0.41 22.37 10.34
C GLU A 26 0.40 23.19 9.32
N LEU A 27 1.59 22.73 8.93
CA LEU A 27 2.40 23.39 7.91
C LEU A 27 1.66 23.54 6.57
N ARG A 28 0.85 22.53 6.18
CA ARG A 28 0.00 22.62 4.98
C ARG A 28 -1.09 23.68 5.12
N LEU A 29 -1.72 23.79 6.29
CA LEU A 29 -2.71 24.84 6.57
C LEU A 29 -2.07 26.23 6.54
N GLU A 30 -0.79 26.37 6.89
CA GLU A 30 0.00 27.59 6.77
C GLU A 30 0.42 27.89 5.32
N GLY A 31 0.07 27.03 4.36
CA GLY A 31 0.37 27.20 2.94
C GLY A 31 1.73 26.70 2.49
N LYS A 32 2.44 25.92 3.32
CA LYS A 32 3.67 25.24 2.91
C LYS A 32 3.38 24.21 1.83
N SER A 33 4.19 24.24 0.79
CA SER A 33 4.12 23.25 -0.28
C SER A 33 4.61 21.88 0.20
N TYR A 34 4.17 20.82 -0.50
CA TYR A 34 4.65 19.47 -0.23
C TYR A 34 6.18 19.36 -0.29
N LEU A 35 6.82 20.05 -1.25
CA LEU A 35 8.29 20.05 -1.40
C LEU A 35 9.00 20.71 -0.23
N GLU A 36 8.45 21.81 0.33
CA GLU A 36 9.01 22.46 1.52
C GLU A 36 8.92 21.54 2.75
N ILE A 37 7.78 20.84 2.92
CA ILE A 37 7.60 19.87 4.00
C ILE A 37 8.56 18.70 3.84
N LEU A 38 8.71 18.18 2.63
CA LEU A 38 9.65 17.09 2.33
C LEU A 38 11.11 17.51 2.60
N ALA A 39 11.51 18.72 2.18
CA ALA A 39 12.85 19.29 2.43
C ALA A 39 13.14 19.45 3.94
N ALA A 40 12.11 19.73 4.74
CA ALA A 40 12.19 19.79 6.20
C ALA A 40 12.25 18.40 6.88
N GLY A 41 12.28 17.32 6.08
CA GLY A 41 12.34 15.94 6.59
C GLY A 41 10.99 15.31 6.92
N GLY A 42 9.91 15.90 6.45
CA GLY A 42 8.54 15.37 6.51
C GLY A 42 8.26 14.33 5.42
N GLY A 43 6.99 14.10 5.18
CA GLY A 43 6.50 13.13 4.19
C GLY A 43 6.62 11.69 4.66
N ILE A 44 6.57 10.76 3.70
CA ILE A 44 6.62 9.32 3.98
C ILE A 44 7.82 8.91 4.81
N LEU A 45 8.97 9.57 4.62
CA LEU A 45 10.21 9.25 5.35
C LEU A 45 10.14 9.59 6.85
N SER A 46 9.28 10.53 7.25
CA SER A 46 9.00 10.79 8.67
C SER A 46 8.30 9.58 9.32
N THR A 47 7.28 9.05 8.66
CA THR A 47 6.60 7.83 9.10
C THR A 47 7.55 6.63 9.11
N VAL A 48 8.39 6.47 8.08
CA VAL A 48 9.39 5.39 8.00
C VAL A 48 10.33 5.41 9.22
N ARG A 49 10.89 6.58 9.57
CA ARG A 49 11.78 6.68 10.73
C ARG A 49 11.12 6.24 12.04
N ARG A 50 9.86 6.61 12.27
CA ARG A 50 9.11 6.25 13.47
C ARG A 50 8.75 4.77 13.47
N THR A 51 8.29 4.25 12.35
CA THR A 51 7.93 2.83 12.19
C THR A 51 9.13 1.91 12.38
N ARG A 52 10.31 2.30 11.89
CA ARG A 52 11.56 1.55 12.12
C ARG A 52 11.97 1.46 13.58
N GLN A 53 11.62 2.47 14.39
CA GLN A 53 11.92 2.51 15.83
C GLN A 53 10.89 1.77 16.68
N ALA A 54 9.70 1.53 16.16
CA ALA A 54 8.61 0.91 16.87
C ALA A 54 8.82 -0.61 17.03
N SER A 55 8.47 -1.14 18.19
CA SER A 55 8.34 -2.58 18.42
C SER A 55 7.05 -3.12 17.77
N VAL A 56 6.91 -4.43 17.69
CA VAL A 56 5.65 -5.07 17.26
C VAL A 56 4.50 -4.65 18.18
N ASP A 57 4.75 -4.60 19.48
CA ASP A 57 3.74 -4.21 20.47
C ASP A 57 3.28 -2.75 20.29
N ASP A 58 4.21 -1.83 19.98
CA ASP A 58 3.88 -0.44 19.65
C ASP A 58 3.04 -0.35 18.38
N LEU A 59 3.44 -1.07 17.31
CA LEU A 59 2.69 -1.11 16.05
C LEU A 59 1.27 -1.64 16.27
N VAL A 60 1.10 -2.70 17.04
CA VAL A 60 -0.22 -3.26 17.39
C VAL A 60 -1.02 -2.24 18.21
N ALA A 61 -0.41 -1.63 19.23
CA ALA A 61 -1.09 -0.67 20.11
C ALA A 61 -1.58 0.58 19.35
N GLU A 62 -0.77 1.10 18.42
CA GLU A 62 -1.14 2.27 17.61
C GLU A 62 -2.12 1.94 16.48
N THR A 63 -2.08 0.72 15.94
CA THR A 63 -2.95 0.31 14.82
C THR A 63 -4.34 -0.11 15.28
N ARG A 64 -4.45 -0.75 16.45
CA ARG A 64 -5.74 -1.24 16.97
C ARG A 64 -6.82 -0.15 17.06
N PRO A 65 -6.58 1.07 17.57
CA PRO A 65 -7.58 2.13 17.56
C PRO A 65 -8.09 2.48 16.16
N ARG A 66 -7.21 2.48 15.15
CA ARG A 66 -7.58 2.75 13.75
C ARG A 66 -8.51 1.67 13.22
N ALA A 67 -8.17 0.40 13.46
CA ALA A 67 -9.00 -0.75 13.09
C ALA A 67 -10.39 -0.72 13.75
N LEU A 68 -10.43 -0.39 15.05
CA LEU A 68 -11.70 -0.25 15.77
C LEU A 68 -12.53 0.93 15.26
N GLU A 69 -11.91 2.00 14.81
CA GLU A 69 -12.62 3.13 14.22
C GLU A 69 -13.25 2.76 12.88
N MET A 70 -12.53 2.00 12.03
CA MET A 70 -13.09 1.45 10.79
C MET A 70 -14.32 0.58 11.09
N LEU A 71 -14.23 -0.30 12.09
CA LEU A 71 -15.35 -1.15 12.49
C LEU A 71 -16.56 -0.34 12.96
N LYS A 72 -16.37 0.74 13.72
CA LYS A 72 -17.45 1.65 14.15
C LYS A 72 -18.18 2.28 12.97
N HIS A 73 -17.48 2.49 11.85
CA HIS A 73 -18.05 3.00 10.60
C HIS A 73 -18.64 1.91 9.69
N GLY A 74 -18.63 0.66 10.14
CA GLY A 74 -19.28 -0.46 9.47
C GLY A 74 -18.36 -1.29 8.57
N THR A 75 -17.05 -1.03 8.55
CA THR A 75 -16.07 -1.86 7.85
C THR A 75 -15.80 -3.11 8.68
N THR A 76 -16.01 -4.29 8.09
CA THR A 76 -15.79 -5.59 8.75
C THR A 76 -14.59 -6.34 8.20
N THR A 77 -14.17 -6.00 6.99
CA THR A 77 -12.98 -6.54 6.34
C THR A 77 -12.20 -5.38 5.72
N ALA A 78 -10.89 -5.32 5.93
CA ALA A 78 -10.04 -4.29 5.35
C ALA A 78 -8.75 -4.90 4.79
N GLU A 79 -8.29 -4.40 3.66
CA GLU A 79 -6.91 -4.61 3.27
C GLU A 79 -6.00 -3.78 4.18
N ALA A 80 -4.90 -4.37 4.62
CA ALA A 80 -3.90 -3.69 5.44
C ALA A 80 -2.49 -3.89 4.85
N LYS A 81 -1.91 -2.78 4.37
CA LYS A 81 -0.59 -2.77 3.71
C LYS A 81 0.51 -2.44 4.71
N THR A 82 1.68 -3.10 4.55
CA THR A 82 2.96 -2.63 5.10
C THR A 82 3.51 -1.45 4.27
N GLY A 83 4.80 -1.20 4.24
CA GLY A 83 5.40 -0.24 3.32
C GLY A 83 5.92 1.03 4.00
N TYR A 84 6.00 1.05 5.31
CA TYR A 84 6.68 2.09 6.07
C TYR A 84 7.94 1.59 6.78
N GLY A 85 8.34 0.35 6.54
CA GLY A 85 9.64 -0.17 6.97
C GLY A 85 10.73 0.16 5.97
N LEU A 86 10.49 -0.15 4.72
CA LEU A 86 11.42 -0.03 3.59
C LEU A 86 12.76 -0.74 3.84
N GLU A 87 12.74 -1.72 4.73
CA GLU A 87 13.83 -2.65 5.04
C GLU A 87 13.24 -3.98 5.52
N THR A 88 13.91 -5.08 5.26
CA THR A 88 13.40 -6.44 5.51
C THR A 88 12.92 -6.64 6.94
N ALA A 89 13.72 -6.27 7.93
CA ALA A 89 13.39 -6.51 9.33
C ALA A 89 12.14 -5.76 9.80
N THR A 90 11.98 -4.50 9.40
CA THR A 90 10.81 -3.70 9.80
C THR A 90 9.56 -4.13 9.06
N GLU A 91 9.64 -4.45 7.76
CA GLU A 91 8.51 -4.97 7.01
C GLU A 91 7.98 -6.28 7.62
N LEU A 92 8.86 -7.18 8.07
CA LEU A 92 8.45 -8.40 8.77
C LEU A 92 7.79 -8.09 10.11
N ARG A 93 8.27 -7.10 10.89
CA ARG A 93 7.59 -6.66 12.12
C ARG A 93 6.20 -6.09 11.85
N MET A 94 6.03 -5.36 10.75
CA MET A 94 4.72 -4.84 10.33
C MET A 94 3.76 -5.98 9.96
N LEU A 95 4.24 -6.99 9.24
CA LEU A 95 3.45 -8.20 8.94
C LEU A 95 3.05 -8.94 10.21
N GLU A 96 3.95 -9.07 11.18
CA GLU A 96 3.66 -9.68 12.49
C GLU A 96 2.57 -8.91 13.25
N ALA A 97 2.67 -7.57 13.27
CA ALA A 97 1.66 -6.73 13.91
C ALA A 97 0.28 -6.91 13.26
N LEU A 98 0.22 -6.98 11.92
CA LEU A 98 -1.03 -7.21 11.20
C LEU A 98 -1.61 -8.61 11.45
N LEU A 99 -0.79 -9.66 11.47
CA LEU A 99 -1.24 -11.01 11.81
C LEU A 99 -1.81 -11.10 13.23
N ARG A 100 -1.20 -10.42 14.19
CA ARG A 100 -1.69 -10.36 15.56
C ARG A 100 -3.03 -9.64 15.64
N LEU A 101 -3.19 -8.51 14.96
CA LEU A 101 -4.44 -7.77 14.91
C LEU A 101 -5.56 -8.56 14.22
N ASP A 102 -5.26 -9.26 13.13
CA ASP A 102 -6.20 -10.14 12.45
C ASP A 102 -6.67 -11.29 13.36
N ALA A 103 -5.75 -11.88 14.12
CA ALA A 103 -6.08 -12.94 15.07
C ALA A 103 -6.90 -12.43 16.27
N GLU A 104 -6.69 -11.19 16.72
CA GLU A 104 -7.46 -10.57 17.79
C GLU A 104 -8.89 -10.22 17.35
N GLY A 105 -9.07 -9.90 16.05
CA GLY A 105 -10.35 -9.40 15.53
C GLY A 105 -10.81 -8.11 16.21
N PRO A 106 -12.05 -7.70 16.01
CA PRO A 106 -13.09 -8.27 15.15
C PRO A 106 -13.05 -7.81 13.68
N LEU A 107 -12.09 -6.92 13.29
CA LEU A 107 -11.88 -6.54 11.89
C LEU A 107 -11.02 -7.62 11.21
N GLU A 108 -11.53 -8.23 10.16
CA GLU A 108 -10.77 -9.17 9.33
C GLU A 108 -9.77 -8.40 8.45
N LEU A 109 -8.51 -8.86 8.37
CA LEU A 109 -7.47 -8.19 7.62
C LEU A 109 -6.98 -9.02 6.43
N ALA A 110 -7.11 -8.48 5.23
CA ALA A 110 -6.42 -8.94 4.04
C ALA A 110 -5.05 -8.28 3.97
N ILE A 111 -3.99 -9.02 4.28
CA ILE A 111 -2.66 -8.45 4.49
C ILE A 111 -1.92 -8.32 3.16
N THR A 112 -1.26 -7.18 2.96
CA THR A 112 -0.46 -6.84 1.78
C THR A 112 0.95 -6.43 2.17
N PHE A 113 1.95 -7.04 1.56
CA PHE A 113 3.33 -6.60 1.62
C PHE A 113 3.57 -5.50 0.58
N LEU A 114 4.00 -4.34 1.00
CA LEU A 114 4.30 -3.18 0.16
C LEU A 114 5.72 -2.64 0.42
N GLY A 115 6.74 -3.50 0.44
CA GLY A 115 8.13 -3.04 0.57
C GLY A 115 8.57 -2.07 -0.53
N ALA A 116 7.85 -2.08 -1.67
CA ALA A 116 8.05 -1.15 -2.78
C ALA A 116 7.07 0.05 -2.74
N HIS A 117 6.90 0.68 -1.58
CA HIS A 117 6.06 1.87 -1.40
C HIS A 117 6.82 3.16 -1.74
N ALA A 118 8.08 3.23 -1.41
CA ALA A 118 9.00 4.29 -1.78
C ALA A 118 10.43 3.72 -1.82
N VAL A 119 11.34 4.44 -2.42
CA VAL A 119 12.77 4.08 -2.36
C VAL A 119 13.30 4.42 -0.96
N ALA A 120 13.92 3.43 -0.31
CA ALA A 120 14.46 3.63 1.03
C ALA A 120 15.55 4.73 1.05
N PRO A 121 15.68 5.49 2.15
CA PRO A 121 16.66 6.57 2.26
C PRO A 121 18.09 6.14 1.94
N GLU A 122 18.45 4.91 2.28
CA GLU A 122 19.77 4.30 2.05
C GLU A 122 20.07 4.10 0.56
N TYR A 123 19.03 4.06 -0.26
CA TYR A 123 19.08 3.90 -1.73
C TYR A 123 18.70 5.18 -2.46
N LYS A 124 18.80 6.35 -1.80
CA LYS A 124 18.49 7.62 -2.44
C LYS A 124 19.34 7.82 -3.71
N GLY A 125 18.67 7.93 -4.86
CA GLY A 125 19.32 8.04 -6.16
C GLY A 125 19.70 6.70 -6.82
N ASP A 126 19.39 5.57 -6.18
CA ASP A 126 19.59 4.22 -6.71
C ASP A 126 18.32 3.35 -6.58
N PRO A 127 17.23 3.70 -7.28
CA PRO A 127 16.00 2.91 -7.24
C PRO A 127 16.18 1.49 -7.81
N ASP A 128 17.13 1.27 -8.70
CA ASP A 128 17.43 -0.06 -9.24
C ASP A 128 18.09 -0.96 -8.20
N GLY A 129 19.02 -0.41 -7.39
CA GLY A 129 19.58 -1.11 -6.24
C GLY A 129 18.53 -1.48 -5.21
N TYR A 130 17.58 -0.57 -4.92
CA TYR A 130 16.48 -0.87 -4.03
C TYR A 130 15.51 -1.93 -4.62
N THR A 131 15.20 -1.83 -5.91
CA THR A 131 14.43 -2.87 -6.61
C THR A 131 15.10 -4.23 -6.52
N HIS A 132 16.44 -4.27 -6.61
CA HIS A 132 17.19 -5.50 -6.42
C HIS A 132 17.07 -6.07 -5.00
N LEU A 133 17.12 -5.21 -3.97
CA LEU A 133 16.87 -5.59 -2.58
C LEU A 133 15.46 -6.18 -2.39
N VAL A 134 14.44 -5.52 -2.93
CA VAL A 134 13.05 -5.99 -2.83
C VAL A 134 12.91 -7.38 -3.47
N CYS A 135 13.44 -7.56 -4.68
CA CYS A 135 13.31 -8.81 -5.42
C CYS A 135 14.19 -9.94 -4.85
N GLY A 136 15.43 -9.62 -4.48
CA GLY A 136 16.44 -10.63 -4.09
C GLY A 136 16.48 -10.97 -2.61
N GLU A 137 15.95 -10.10 -1.76
CA GLU A 137 15.98 -10.31 -0.30
C GLU A 137 14.59 -10.23 0.32
N MET A 138 13.86 -9.10 0.15
CA MET A 138 12.61 -8.90 0.89
C MET A 138 11.54 -9.92 0.50
N LEU A 139 11.26 -10.10 -0.79
CA LEU A 139 10.23 -11.04 -1.23
C LEU A 139 10.52 -12.48 -0.81
N PRO A 140 11.74 -13.03 -0.98
CA PRO A 140 12.09 -14.34 -0.44
C PRO A 140 11.96 -14.42 1.08
N ALA A 141 12.38 -13.38 1.81
CA ALA A 141 12.26 -13.33 3.26
C ALA A 141 10.80 -13.32 3.74
N VAL A 142 9.96 -12.51 3.11
CA VAL A 142 8.51 -12.48 3.40
C VAL A 142 7.87 -13.84 3.12
N HIS A 143 8.20 -14.46 1.99
CA HIS A 143 7.67 -15.79 1.66
C HIS A 143 8.02 -16.83 2.71
N ALA A 144 9.31 -16.94 3.08
CA ALA A 144 9.78 -17.90 4.07
C ALA A 144 9.19 -17.62 5.47
N TRP A 145 9.17 -16.33 5.86
CA TRP A 145 8.62 -15.91 7.14
C TRP A 145 7.12 -16.22 7.24
N TRP A 146 6.35 -15.94 6.18
CA TRP A 146 4.91 -16.18 6.16
C TRP A 146 4.59 -17.67 6.30
N GLN A 147 5.30 -18.54 5.60
CA GLN A 147 5.13 -19.98 5.74
C GLN A 147 5.39 -20.49 7.16
N ALA A 148 6.34 -19.86 7.86
CA ALA A 148 6.67 -20.24 9.23
C ALA A 148 5.69 -19.71 10.29
N HIS A 149 5.13 -18.50 10.09
CA HIS A 149 4.35 -17.78 11.12
C HIS A 149 2.84 -17.72 10.84
N ALA A 150 2.43 -18.00 9.60
CA ALA A 150 1.02 -18.02 9.19
C ALA A 150 0.60 -19.33 8.51
N PRO A 151 0.90 -20.52 9.13
CA PRO A 151 0.61 -21.80 8.49
C PRO A 151 -0.88 -21.95 8.19
N GLY A 152 -1.19 -22.32 6.95
CA GLY A 152 -2.57 -22.50 6.49
C GLY A 152 -3.30 -21.21 6.05
N LYS A 153 -2.72 -20.02 6.26
CA LYS A 153 -3.22 -18.79 5.66
C LYS A 153 -2.72 -18.66 4.21
N PRO A 154 -3.53 -18.07 3.29
CA PRO A 154 -3.04 -17.72 1.97
C PRO A 154 -1.85 -16.75 2.09
N LEU A 155 -0.96 -16.76 1.08
CA LEU A 155 0.11 -15.76 1.02
C LEU A 155 -0.47 -14.33 0.99
N PRO A 156 0.22 -13.36 1.58
CA PRO A 156 -0.21 -11.96 1.51
C PRO A 156 -0.18 -11.48 0.06
N PHE A 157 -0.92 -10.43 -0.24
CA PHE A 157 -0.72 -9.71 -1.50
C PHE A 157 0.67 -9.08 -1.54
N VAL A 158 1.19 -8.90 -2.74
CA VAL A 158 2.36 -8.04 -2.98
C VAL A 158 1.94 -6.88 -3.85
N ASP A 159 2.31 -5.69 -3.41
CA ASP A 159 1.95 -4.43 -4.05
C ASP A 159 3.20 -3.60 -4.37
N VAL A 160 3.10 -2.71 -5.34
CA VAL A 160 4.15 -1.77 -5.75
C VAL A 160 3.56 -0.43 -6.10
N PHE A 161 4.23 0.66 -5.74
CA PHE A 161 3.87 2.01 -6.14
C PHE A 161 4.51 2.36 -7.48
N CYS A 162 3.78 2.11 -8.57
CA CYS A 162 4.17 2.41 -9.95
C CYS A 162 3.88 3.88 -10.25
N GLU A 163 4.83 4.77 -9.94
CA GLU A 163 4.61 6.21 -10.01
C GLU A 163 5.91 6.98 -10.26
N THR A 164 5.80 8.15 -10.87
CA THR A 164 6.91 9.10 -11.02
C THR A 164 7.46 9.48 -9.64
N GLY A 165 8.76 9.26 -9.44
CA GLY A 165 9.40 9.51 -8.15
C GLY A 165 9.38 8.34 -7.16
N ALA A 166 8.68 7.24 -7.48
CA ALA A 166 8.72 5.98 -6.74
C ALA A 166 9.36 4.88 -7.61
N PHE A 167 8.56 4.04 -8.25
CA PHE A 167 9.06 2.97 -9.12
C PHE A 167 8.57 3.14 -10.56
N SER A 168 9.50 3.08 -11.52
CA SER A 168 9.18 3.08 -12.94
C SER A 168 8.39 1.81 -13.31
N LEU A 169 7.74 1.83 -14.48
CA LEU A 169 7.01 0.68 -15.01
C LEU A 169 7.90 -0.58 -15.11
N ALA A 170 9.16 -0.42 -15.51
CA ALA A 170 10.10 -1.54 -15.64
C ALA A 170 10.47 -2.13 -14.26
N GLN A 171 10.70 -1.29 -13.26
CA GLN A 171 10.98 -1.71 -11.89
C GLN A 171 9.75 -2.39 -11.26
N SER A 172 8.57 -1.81 -11.45
CA SER A 172 7.29 -2.37 -10.99
C SER A 172 7.02 -3.74 -11.61
N ARG A 173 7.24 -3.89 -12.91
CA ARG A 173 7.16 -5.18 -13.61
C ARG A 173 8.06 -6.21 -12.96
N ARG A 174 9.34 -5.88 -12.77
CA ARG A 174 10.33 -6.79 -12.19
C ARG A 174 9.92 -7.26 -10.79
N ILE A 175 9.43 -6.35 -9.94
CA ILE A 175 8.97 -6.67 -8.58
C ILE A 175 7.77 -7.62 -8.64
N LEU A 176 6.74 -7.28 -9.44
CA LEU A 176 5.52 -8.08 -9.54
C LEU A 176 5.76 -9.45 -10.18
N GLU A 177 6.61 -9.55 -11.20
CA GLU A 177 6.98 -10.84 -11.81
C GLU A 177 7.75 -11.72 -10.83
N THR A 178 8.64 -11.14 -10.02
CA THR A 178 9.34 -11.86 -8.95
C THR A 178 8.34 -12.35 -7.90
N ALA A 179 7.42 -11.49 -7.44
CA ALA A 179 6.38 -11.88 -6.50
C ALA A 179 5.51 -13.01 -7.05
N ARG A 180 5.08 -12.90 -8.32
CA ARG A 180 4.29 -13.95 -8.99
C ARG A 180 5.03 -15.28 -9.06
N SER A 181 6.34 -15.26 -9.33
CA SER A 181 7.15 -16.48 -9.38
C SER A 181 7.26 -17.20 -8.04
N LEU A 182 7.09 -16.46 -6.93
CA LEU A 182 7.02 -16.99 -5.57
C LEU A 182 5.58 -17.36 -5.14
N GLY A 183 4.60 -17.19 -6.02
CA GLY A 183 3.20 -17.55 -5.75
C GLY A 183 2.36 -16.47 -5.05
N PHE A 184 2.87 -15.26 -4.87
CA PHE A 184 2.11 -14.17 -4.28
C PHE A 184 1.00 -13.65 -5.22
N PRO A 185 -0.21 -13.37 -4.73
CA PRO A 185 -1.19 -12.58 -5.45
C PRO A 185 -0.72 -11.12 -5.54
N LEU A 186 -1.02 -10.47 -6.67
CA LEU A 186 -0.46 -9.16 -7.01
C LEU A 186 -1.48 -8.03 -6.86
N LYS A 187 -1.03 -6.86 -6.45
CA LYS A 187 -1.73 -5.57 -6.49
C LYS A 187 -0.78 -4.51 -7.05
N ILE A 188 -1.31 -3.34 -7.37
CA ILE A 188 -0.50 -2.21 -7.82
C ILE A 188 -1.19 -0.90 -7.48
N HIS A 189 -0.43 0.07 -6.92
CA HIS A 189 -0.79 1.48 -6.97
C HIS A 189 -0.41 1.99 -8.36
N ALA A 190 -1.35 2.49 -9.11
CA ALA A 190 -1.14 2.91 -10.50
C ALA A 190 -1.86 4.21 -10.82
N ASP A 191 -1.21 5.03 -11.62
CA ASP A 191 -1.80 6.20 -12.26
C ASP A 191 -2.43 7.17 -11.25
N GLU A 192 -1.81 7.35 -10.08
CA GLU A 192 -2.29 8.28 -9.05
C GLU A 192 -2.00 9.73 -9.44
N PHE A 193 -0.74 10.04 -9.78
CA PHE A 193 -0.29 11.37 -10.15
C PHE A 193 0.07 11.47 -11.63
N ASP A 194 0.72 10.42 -12.17
CA ASP A 194 1.12 10.30 -13.56
C ASP A 194 0.70 8.94 -14.14
N ASN A 195 0.41 8.90 -15.44
CA ASN A 195 0.16 7.64 -16.14
C ASN A 195 1.49 7.05 -16.64
N LEU A 196 1.93 5.97 -15.99
CA LEU A 196 3.10 5.18 -16.42
C LEU A 196 2.70 3.88 -17.13
N GLY A 197 1.40 3.59 -17.29
CA GLY A 197 0.91 2.32 -17.82
C GLY A 197 0.78 1.23 -16.75
N GLY A 198 0.72 1.63 -15.47
CA GLY A 198 0.61 0.71 -14.34
C GLY A 198 -0.67 -0.11 -14.36
N ALA A 199 -1.78 0.49 -14.77
CA ALA A 199 -3.07 -0.21 -14.89
C ALA A 199 -3.03 -1.28 -16.01
N SER A 200 -2.42 -1.00 -17.15
CA SER A 200 -2.19 -2.00 -18.21
C SER A 200 -1.27 -3.12 -17.74
N LEU A 201 -0.22 -2.80 -16.98
CA LEU A 201 0.67 -3.81 -16.38
C LEU A 201 -0.09 -4.73 -15.42
N ALA A 202 -0.98 -4.17 -14.60
CA ALA A 202 -1.83 -4.95 -13.71
C ALA A 202 -2.68 -5.97 -14.48
N ALA A 203 -3.35 -5.51 -15.53
CA ALA A 203 -4.18 -6.35 -16.40
C ALA A 203 -3.35 -7.47 -17.05
N GLU A 204 -2.16 -7.14 -17.58
CA GLU A 204 -1.25 -8.09 -18.22
C GLU A 204 -0.75 -9.18 -17.25
N LEU A 205 -0.39 -8.79 -16.03
CA LEU A 205 0.14 -9.71 -15.03
C LEU A 205 -0.95 -10.49 -14.28
N GLY A 206 -2.23 -10.15 -14.48
CA GLY A 206 -3.34 -10.75 -13.75
C GLY A 206 -3.34 -10.36 -12.28
N ALA A 207 -3.02 -9.10 -11.98
CA ALA A 207 -3.12 -8.57 -10.63
C ALA A 207 -4.56 -8.63 -10.13
N VAL A 208 -4.74 -8.83 -8.84
CA VAL A 208 -6.07 -8.87 -8.20
C VAL A 208 -6.73 -7.49 -8.30
N SER A 209 -5.97 -6.43 -8.07
CA SER A 209 -6.46 -5.06 -8.26
C SER A 209 -5.39 -4.11 -8.78
N ALA A 210 -5.86 -3.02 -9.39
CA ALA A 210 -5.12 -1.81 -9.68
C ALA A 210 -5.81 -0.66 -8.96
N ASP A 211 -5.07 0.06 -8.14
CA ASP A 211 -5.62 0.99 -7.16
C ASP A 211 -5.23 2.44 -7.54
N HIS A 212 -6.05 3.44 -7.16
CA HIS A 212 -6.03 4.87 -7.48
C HIS A 212 -6.62 5.23 -8.84
N LEU A 213 -5.95 4.99 -9.94
CA LEU A 213 -6.44 5.13 -11.32
C LEU A 213 -6.92 6.54 -11.69
N VAL A 214 -6.36 7.59 -11.06
CA VAL A 214 -6.78 8.98 -11.30
C VAL A 214 -6.40 9.44 -12.71
N LYS A 215 -5.21 9.03 -13.18
CA LYS A 215 -4.64 9.41 -14.49
C LYS A 215 -4.71 8.29 -15.53
N THR A 216 -5.52 7.27 -15.28
CA THR A 216 -5.66 6.11 -16.17
C THR A 216 -6.17 6.53 -17.54
N SER A 217 -5.51 6.08 -18.60
CA SER A 217 -5.85 6.40 -19.98
C SER A 217 -6.99 5.52 -20.51
N PRO A 218 -7.66 5.93 -21.61
CA PRO A 218 -8.65 5.07 -22.26
C PRO A 218 -8.12 3.71 -22.70
N ALA A 219 -6.83 3.63 -23.06
CA ALA A 219 -6.20 2.36 -23.44
C ALA A 219 -6.03 1.44 -22.22
N ASP A 220 -5.65 1.99 -21.06
CA ASP A 220 -5.54 1.24 -19.81
C ASP A 220 -6.90 0.76 -19.31
N ILE A 221 -7.94 1.60 -19.43
CA ILE A 221 -9.33 1.21 -19.11
C ILE A 221 -9.75 0.03 -19.99
N ALA A 222 -9.45 0.09 -21.29
CA ALA A 222 -9.75 -1.02 -22.20
C ALA A 222 -9.00 -2.32 -21.83
N ALA A 223 -7.74 -2.21 -21.37
CA ALA A 223 -6.95 -3.35 -20.89
C ALA A 223 -7.55 -3.95 -19.61
N LEU A 224 -7.91 -3.11 -18.64
CA LEU A 224 -8.60 -3.54 -17.41
C LEU A 224 -9.92 -4.24 -17.73
N GLY A 225 -10.73 -3.68 -18.64
CA GLY A 225 -12.02 -4.26 -19.06
C GLY A 225 -11.91 -5.62 -19.75
N GLN A 226 -10.74 -6.02 -20.23
CA GLN A 226 -10.45 -7.32 -20.83
C GLN A 226 -9.76 -8.30 -19.86
N SER A 227 -9.56 -7.89 -18.62
CA SER A 227 -8.87 -8.67 -17.59
C SER A 227 -9.83 -9.03 -16.44
N SER A 228 -9.32 -9.79 -15.47
CA SER A 228 -9.99 -10.03 -14.18
C SER A 228 -9.55 -9.06 -13.08
N THR A 229 -8.69 -8.09 -13.39
CA THR A 229 -8.18 -7.12 -12.44
C THR A 229 -9.28 -6.17 -12.01
N VAL A 230 -9.48 -6.03 -10.71
CA VAL A 230 -10.47 -5.10 -10.14
C VAL A 230 -9.89 -3.68 -10.12
N ALA A 231 -10.60 -2.73 -10.67
CA ALA A 231 -10.28 -1.31 -10.56
C ALA A 231 -10.76 -0.75 -9.21
N VAL A 232 -9.85 -0.20 -8.42
CA VAL A 232 -10.13 0.38 -7.10
C VAL A 232 -9.93 1.90 -7.13
N GLY A 233 -11.02 2.65 -7.13
CA GLY A 233 -10.99 4.11 -7.01
C GLY A 233 -10.93 4.54 -5.54
N LEU A 234 -10.09 5.53 -5.25
CA LEU A 234 -9.83 6.04 -3.89
C LEU A 234 -10.19 7.53 -3.79
N PRO A 235 -11.47 7.91 -3.76
CA PRO A 235 -11.89 9.31 -3.86
C PRO A 235 -11.41 10.19 -2.68
N CYS A 236 -11.15 9.60 -1.53
CA CYS A 236 -10.65 10.33 -0.37
C CYS A 236 -9.19 10.76 -0.50
N THR A 237 -8.38 10.08 -1.33
CA THR A 237 -6.97 10.43 -1.54
C THR A 237 -6.82 11.78 -2.25
N PRO A 238 -7.34 11.98 -3.48
CA PRO A 238 -7.27 13.29 -4.13
C PRO A 238 -8.01 14.37 -3.34
N PHE A 239 -9.12 14.04 -2.67
CA PHE A 239 -9.81 14.99 -1.80
C PHE A 239 -8.90 15.48 -0.66
N GLY A 240 -8.23 14.57 0.05
CA GLY A 240 -7.31 14.91 1.15
C GLY A 240 -6.06 15.65 0.70
N LEU A 241 -5.66 15.50 -0.56
CA LEU A 241 -4.55 16.20 -1.20
C LEU A 241 -4.96 17.54 -1.83
N ALA A 242 -6.26 17.89 -1.81
CA ALA A 242 -6.84 19.05 -2.48
C ALA A 242 -6.63 19.03 -4.01
N GLU A 243 -6.56 17.82 -4.59
CA GLU A 243 -6.47 17.61 -6.03
C GLU A 243 -7.84 17.82 -6.70
N ARG A 244 -7.81 18.12 -8.01
CA ARG A 244 -9.04 18.38 -8.79
C ARG A 244 -9.51 17.18 -9.59
N ASP A 245 -8.59 16.27 -9.88
CA ASP A 245 -8.87 15.10 -10.70
C ASP A 245 -9.19 13.90 -9.80
N TYR A 246 -10.09 13.07 -10.26
CA TYR A 246 -10.55 11.86 -9.60
C TYR A 246 -10.55 10.69 -10.57
N THR A 247 -10.52 9.48 -10.04
CA THR A 247 -10.67 8.26 -10.83
C THR A 247 -11.87 8.37 -11.77
N PRO A 248 -11.71 8.12 -13.08
CA PRO A 248 -12.79 8.21 -14.07
C PRO A 248 -13.76 7.00 -13.96
N ALA A 249 -14.36 6.81 -12.78
CA ALA A 249 -15.13 5.63 -12.39
C ALA A 249 -16.34 5.31 -13.28
N ARG A 250 -16.80 6.27 -14.09
CA ARG A 250 -17.89 5.99 -15.08
C ARG A 250 -17.38 5.42 -16.39
N ALA A 251 -16.08 5.60 -16.67
CA ALA A 251 -15.45 5.09 -17.88
C ALA A 251 -14.81 3.70 -17.65
N ILE A 252 -14.42 3.41 -16.38
CA ILE A 252 -13.97 2.10 -15.93
C ILE A 252 -15.18 1.18 -15.69
#